data_d0af032f9cb9dd4f06dcc5693621da41
#
_entry.id   d0af032f9cb9dd4f06dcc5693621da41
#
_cell.length_a   1.000
_cell.length_b   1.000
_cell.length_c   1.000
_cell.angle_alpha   90.00
_cell.angle_beta   90.00
_cell.angle_gamma   90.00
#
_symmetry.space_group_name_H-M   'P 1'
#
loop_
_entity.id
_entity.type
_entity.pdbx_description
1 polymer ?
#
loop_
_entity_poly.entity_id
_entity_poly.type
_entity_poly.pdbx_seq_one_letter_code
_entity_poly.pdbx_strand_id
1 'polypeptide(L)'
;GSPVDVKVYNDGLLAANDRELLDGLKMGSWDIGYNNTGVMSNYNEKYAILDLPYLFRDYDHVNAFLQSDLAEELCTLLTDQNVVTLAIAFYGFRNTALTDAPVVVPEDLNGVLIRVMESDYYVKAFRAFGAEPQSMAASEIITALQQGTIEAVENSNNIFLNSGHYEFCPYLSKTEHVGGFYGINIAKATWDKMTPDMQALAKQVA
;
A
#
# COMPACT_ATOMS: atom_id res chain seq x y z
N GLY A 1 -3.87 -13.16 32.06
CA GLY A 1 -3.76 -11.97 31.21
C GLY A 1 -2.90 -12.29 30.00
N SER A 2 -3.05 -11.53 28.91
CA SER A 2 -2.16 -11.66 27.74
C SER A 2 -0.72 -11.34 28.16
N PRO A 3 0.30 -12.09 27.72
CA PRO A 3 1.71 -11.75 27.97
C PRO A 3 2.18 -10.55 27.14
N VAL A 4 1.33 -10.00 26.27
CA VAL A 4 1.63 -8.90 25.36
C VAL A 4 0.67 -7.74 25.65
N ASP A 5 1.22 -6.54 25.86
CA ASP A 5 0.51 -5.27 25.89
C ASP A 5 0.70 -4.58 24.54
N VAL A 6 -0.41 -4.32 23.83
CA VAL A 6 -0.38 -3.71 22.49
C VAL A 6 -0.76 -2.24 22.60
N LYS A 7 0.17 -1.36 22.20
CA LYS A 7 -0.08 0.07 22.03
C LYS A 7 -0.20 0.40 20.55
N VAL A 8 -1.32 1.00 20.17
CA VAL A 8 -1.59 1.40 18.78
C VAL A 8 -1.27 2.88 18.61
N TYR A 9 -0.53 3.21 17.56
CA TYR A 9 -0.18 4.57 17.18
C TYR A 9 -0.71 4.83 15.78
N ASN A 10 -1.68 5.71 15.67
CA ASN A 10 -2.35 6.06 14.42
C ASN A 10 -1.77 7.35 13.80
N ASP A 11 -2.22 7.67 12.61
CA ASP A 11 -2.04 8.97 11.96
C ASP A 11 -0.59 9.47 11.86
N GLY A 12 0.35 8.55 11.60
CA GLY A 12 1.74 8.91 11.38
C GLY A 12 2.52 9.29 12.64
N LEU A 13 2.01 8.97 13.85
CA LEU A 13 2.68 9.32 15.12
C LEU A 13 4.04 8.64 15.31
N LEU A 14 4.27 7.47 14.70
CA LEU A 14 5.56 6.78 14.77
C LEU A 14 6.43 7.07 13.53
N ALA A 15 5.82 7.18 12.36
CA ALA A 15 6.52 7.35 11.10
C ALA A 15 5.70 8.24 10.17
N ALA A 16 6.32 9.18 9.49
CA ALA A 16 5.63 10.12 8.61
C ALA A 16 5.12 9.51 7.30
N ASN A 17 5.68 8.35 6.91
CA ASN A 17 5.35 7.65 5.68
C ASN A 17 5.68 6.15 5.77
N ASP A 18 5.23 5.38 4.77
CA ASP A 18 5.44 3.92 4.70
C ASP A 18 6.92 3.51 4.67
N ARG A 19 7.77 4.30 4.03
CA ARG A 19 9.22 4.02 3.96
C ARG A 19 9.86 4.14 5.35
N GLU A 20 9.60 5.24 6.04
CA GLU A 20 10.11 5.45 7.40
C GLU A 20 9.59 4.36 8.36
N LEU A 21 8.31 3.95 8.20
CA LEU A 21 7.74 2.87 9.00
C LEU A 21 8.49 1.55 8.76
N LEU A 22 8.77 1.19 7.51
CA LEU A 22 9.48 -0.06 7.19
C LEU A 22 10.95 -0.01 7.66
N ASP A 23 11.62 1.12 7.49
CA ASP A 23 13.00 1.31 7.99
C ASP A 23 13.07 1.19 9.51
N GLY A 24 12.10 1.74 10.23
CA GLY A 24 12.02 1.60 11.69
C GLY A 24 11.79 0.15 12.15
N LEU A 25 10.99 -0.64 11.42
CA LEU A 25 10.86 -2.09 11.65
C LEU A 25 12.19 -2.82 11.43
N LYS A 26 12.91 -2.50 10.34
CA LYS A 26 14.24 -3.07 10.04
C LYS A 26 15.27 -2.79 11.15
N MET A 27 15.20 -1.61 11.74
CA MET A 27 16.07 -1.19 12.85
C MET A 27 15.58 -1.66 14.24
N GLY A 28 14.35 -2.19 14.33
CA GLY A 28 13.73 -2.58 15.60
C GLY A 28 13.28 -1.39 16.45
N SER A 29 13.05 -0.23 15.84
CA SER A 29 12.52 0.98 16.50
C SER A 29 11.03 0.87 16.82
N TRP A 30 10.31 0.11 16.01
CA TRP A 30 8.90 -0.27 16.20
C TRP A 30 8.76 -1.78 16.14
N ASP A 31 7.68 -2.30 16.72
CA ASP A 31 7.46 -3.74 16.80
C ASP A 31 6.67 -4.27 15.60
N ILE A 32 5.54 -3.64 15.28
CA ILE A 32 4.62 -4.08 14.22
C ILE A 32 4.16 -2.87 13.40
N GLY A 33 4.01 -3.06 12.11
CA GLY A 33 3.44 -2.09 11.19
C GLY A 33 2.86 -2.78 9.96
N TYR A 34 2.06 -2.05 9.20
CA TYR A 34 1.63 -2.48 7.87
C TYR A 34 2.17 -1.51 6.82
N ASN A 35 2.65 -2.04 5.73
CA ASN A 35 3.23 -1.25 4.65
C ASN A 35 2.58 -1.64 3.32
N ASN A 36 2.33 -0.65 2.49
CA ASN A 36 1.86 -0.88 1.14
C ASN A 36 2.89 -1.70 0.34
N THR A 37 2.45 -2.75 -0.37
CA THR A 37 3.35 -3.60 -1.15
C THR A 37 4.08 -2.84 -2.25
N GLY A 38 3.47 -1.79 -2.80
CA GLY A 38 4.13 -0.89 -3.75
C GLY A 38 5.35 -0.18 -3.15
N VAL A 39 5.30 0.22 -1.87
CA VAL A 39 6.48 0.76 -1.17
C VAL A 39 7.46 -0.36 -0.82
N MET A 40 6.98 -1.55 -0.43
CA MET A 40 7.83 -2.72 -0.17
C MET A 40 8.62 -3.15 -1.41
N SER A 41 8.13 -2.88 -2.62
CA SER A 41 8.86 -3.16 -3.87
C SER A 41 10.20 -2.44 -4.00
N ASN A 42 10.40 -1.32 -3.28
CA ASN A 42 11.68 -0.62 -3.21
C ASN A 42 12.73 -1.39 -2.38
N TYR A 43 12.30 -2.36 -1.56
CA TYR A 43 13.19 -3.18 -0.72
C TYR A 43 13.40 -4.58 -1.32
N ASN A 44 12.40 -5.09 -2.03
CA ASN A 44 12.51 -6.32 -2.82
C ASN A 44 11.55 -6.23 -4.02
N GLU A 45 12.14 -6.21 -5.22
CA GLU A 45 11.42 -5.99 -6.49
C GLU A 45 10.33 -7.03 -6.79
N LYS A 46 10.39 -8.22 -6.18
CA LYS A 46 9.35 -9.25 -6.37
C LYS A 46 7.96 -8.80 -5.92
N TYR A 47 7.87 -7.87 -4.95
CA TYR A 47 6.57 -7.30 -4.56
C TYR A 47 5.89 -6.53 -5.70
N ALA A 48 6.66 -6.01 -6.66
CA ALA A 48 6.14 -5.26 -7.79
C ALA A 48 5.19 -6.05 -8.69
N ILE A 49 5.18 -7.38 -8.58
CA ILE A 49 4.19 -8.20 -9.30
C ILE A 49 2.76 -7.80 -8.90
N LEU A 50 2.54 -7.41 -7.65
CA LEU A 50 1.23 -6.98 -7.14
C LEU A 50 0.81 -5.60 -7.66
N ASP A 51 1.76 -4.81 -8.17
CA ASP A 51 1.54 -3.46 -8.70
C ASP A 51 1.26 -3.47 -10.22
N LEU A 52 1.27 -4.66 -10.86
CA LEU A 52 1.00 -4.76 -12.29
C LEU A 52 -0.47 -4.42 -12.58
N PRO A 53 -0.72 -3.47 -13.50
CA PRO A 53 -2.07 -3.10 -13.88
C PRO A 53 -2.87 -4.29 -14.41
N TYR A 54 -4.11 -4.41 -13.94
CA TYR A 54 -5.08 -5.43 -14.36
C TYR A 54 -4.62 -6.89 -14.17
N LEU A 55 -3.66 -7.15 -13.26
CA LEU A 55 -3.22 -8.50 -12.93
C LEU A 55 -4.37 -9.34 -12.34
N PHE A 56 -5.12 -8.76 -11.42
CA PHE A 56 -6.25 -9.42 -10.76
C PHE A 56 -7.56 -9.02 -11.45
N ARG A 57 -8.37 -10.03 -11.82
CA ARG A 57 -9.65 -9.82 -12.54
C ARG A 57 -10.79 -9.43 -11.60
N ASP A 58 -10.80 -10.02 -10.40
CA ASP A 58 -11.91 -9.95 -9.47
C ASP A 58 -11.45 -10.38 -8.06
N TYR A 59 -12.36 -10.31 -7.08
CA TYR A 59 -12.12 -10.72 -5.70
C TYR A 59 -11.82 -12.22 -5.56
N ASP A 60 -12.41 -13.09 -6.41
CA ASP A 60 -12.15 -14.52 -6.36
C ASP A 60 -10.72 -14.84 -6.79
N HIS A 61 -10.22 -14.12 -7.81
CA HIS A 61 -8.82 -14.24 -8.23
C HIS A 61 -7.85 -13.74 -7.14
N VAL A 62 -8.18 -12.63 -6.46
CA VAL A 62 -7.40 -12.16 -5.30
C VAL A 62 -7.41 -13.17 -4.17
N ASN A 63 -8.58 -13.74 -3.83
CA ASN A 63 -8.68 -14.75 -2.78
C ASN A 63 -7.88 -16.02 -3.12
N ALA A 64 -7.91 -16.47 -4.36
CA ALA A 64 -7.10 -17.60 -4.81
C ALA A 64 -5.60 -17.31 -4.68
N PHE A 65 -5.17 -16.10 -5.01
CA PHE A 65 -3.78 -15.66 -4.82
C PHE A 65 -3.39 -15.64 -3.34
N LEU A 66 -4.21 -15.04 -2.46
CA LEU A 66 -3.91 -14.93 -1.03
C LEU A 66 -3.81 -16.31 -0.33
N GLN A 67 -4.43 -17.35 -0.89
CA GLN A 67 -4.38 -18.73 -0.39
C GLN A 67 -3.31 -19.57 -1.09
N SER A 68 -2.47 -18.99 -1.94
CA SER A 68 -1.46 -19.71 -2.73
C SER A 68 -0.09 -19.68 -2.07
N ASP A 69 0.75 -20.64 -2.44
CA ASP A 69 2.18 -20.68 -2.07
C ASP A 69 2.92 -19.39 -2.50
N LEU A 70 2.41 -18.70 -3.52
CA LEU A 70 2.99 -17.45 -4.01
C LEU A 70 2.86 -16.31 -3.00
N ALA A 71 1.70 -16.22 -2.34
CA ALA A 71 1.51 -15.26 -1.26
C ALA A 71 2.41 -15.58 -0.05
N GLU A 72 2.58 -16.88 0.26
CA GLU A 72 3.51 -17.33 1.29
C GLU A 72 4.97 -16.99 0.93
N GLU A 73 5.38 -17.20 -0.33
CA GLU A 73 6.73 -16.80 -0.80
C GLU A 73 6.96 -15.30 -0.58
N LEU A 74 5.99 -14.43 -0.94
CA LEU A 74 6.12 -13.00 -0.73
C LEU A 74 6.33 -12.65 0.74
N CYS A 75 5.74 -13.37 1.68
CA CYS A 75 5.93 -13.15 3.11
C CYS A 75 7.37 -13.41 3.58
N THR A 76 8.19 -14.11 2.80
CA THR A 76 9.59 -14.43 3.18
C THR A 76 10.60 -13.38 2.74
N LEU A 77 10.24 -12.50 1.80
CA LEU A 77 11.18 -11.68 1.02
C LEU A 77 11.95 -10.62 1.81
N LEU A 78 11.47 -10.21 2.98
CA LEU A 78 12.14 -9.20 3.82
C LEU A 78 12.85 -9.80 5.05
N THR A 79 12.83 -11.12 5.22
CA THR A 79 13.39 -11.78 6.41
C THR A 79 14.89 -11.48 6.57
N ASP A 80 15.66 -11.47 5.49
CA ASP A 80 17.07 -11.13 5.48
C ASP A 80 17.34 -9.63 5.74
N GLN A 81 16.29 -8.82 5.68
CA GLN A 81 16.33 -7.39 5.99
C GLN A 81 15.76 -7.07 7.38
N ASN A 82 15.71 -8.05 8.29
CA ASN A 82 15.21 -7.94 9.66
C ASN A 82 13.72 -7.64 9.79
N VAL A 83 12.91 -7.96 8.79
CA VAL A 83 11.45 -7.84 8.83
C VAL A 83 10.83 -9.20 8.51
N VAL A 84 9.87 -9.61 9.35
CA VAL A 84 9.04 -10.79 9.09
C VAL A 84 7.67 -10.31 8.65
N THR A 85 7.28 -10.64 7.43
CA THR A 85 5.91 -10.38 6.96
C THR A 85 5.03 -11.53 7.41
N LEU A 86 4.01 -11.23 8.21
CA LEU A 86 3.08 -12.24 8.76
C LEU A 86 2.06 -12.67 7.72
N ALA A 87 1.54 -11.72 6.97
CA ALA A 87 0.57 -11.94 5.90
C ALA A 87 0.61 -10.81 4.86
N ILE A 88 0.10 -11.10 3.66
CA ILE A 88 -0.29 -10.10 2.67
C ILE A 88 -1.82 -9.95 2.77
N ALA A 89 -2.29 -8.73 2.94
CA ALA A 89 -3.70 -8.39 3.07
C ALA A 89 -4.17 -7.51 1.91
N PHE A 90 -5.35 -7.77 1.39
CA PHE A 90 -5.97 -6.99 0.31
C PHE A 90 -6.94 -5.95 0.89
N TYR A 91 -6.82 -4.69 0.48
CA TYR A 91 -7.68 -3.59 0.95
C TYR A 91 -8.61 -3.01 -0.11
N GLY A 92 -8.64 -3.61 -1.30
CA GLY A 92 -9.55 -3.25 -2.38
C GLY A 92 -8.84 -2.93 -3.68
N PHE A 93 -9.61 -2.96 -4.79
CA PHE A 93 -9.11 -2.46 -6.06
C PHE A 93 -8.96 -0.94 -6.01
N ARG A 94 -7.89 -0.45 -6.63
CA ARG A 94 -7.56 0.97 -6.69
C ARG A 94 -8.24 1.61 -7.91
N ASN A 95 -8.73 2.80 -7.68
CA ASN A 95 -9.51 3.60 -8.62
C ASN A 95 -8.86 4.98 -8.78
N THR A 96 -9.28 5.76 -9.75
CA THR A 96 -8.84 7.14 -9.94
C THR A 96 -9.91 8.13 -9.51
N ALA A 97 -9.51 9.24 -8.90
CA ALA A 97 -10.38 10.37 -8.61
C ALA A 97 -9.72 11.66 -9.05
N LEU A 98 -10.46 12.49 -9.79
CA LEU A 98 -9.99 13.73 -10.39
C LEU A 98 -10.77 14.95 -9.86
N THR A 99 -10.16 16.13 -9.97
CA THR A 99 -10.75 17.40 -9.57
C THR A 99 -11.86 17.87 -10.52
N ASP A 100 -11.72 17.63 -11.83
CA ASP A 100 -12.52 18.31 -12.86
C ASP A 100 -13.46 17.40 -13.66
N ALA A 101 -13.07 16.16 -13.93
CA ALA A 101 -13.85 15.25 -14.78
C ALA A 101 -13.60 13.78 -14.45
N PRO A 102 -14.55 12.87 -14.74
CA PRO A 102 -14.33 11.43 -14.58
C PRO A 102 -13.41 10.89 -15.69
N VAL A 103 -12.68 9.81 -15.38
CA VAL A 103 -11.95 9.00 -16.36
C VAL A 103 -12.90 7.95 -16.93
N VAL A 104 -13.14 7.99 -18.22
CA VAL A 104 -14.01 7.04 -18.96
C VAL A 104 -13.18 6.18 -19.90
N VAL A 105 -12.16 6.77 -20.51
CA VAL A 105 -11.19 6.11 -21.39
C VAL A 105 -9.77 6.46 -20.93
N PRO A 106 -8.74 5.66 -21.26
CA PRO A 106 -7.36 5.95 -20.85
C PRO A 106 -6.88 7.34 -21.28
N GLU A 107 -7.33 7.84 -22.41
CA GLU A 107 -6.96 9.15 -22.96
C GLU A 107 -7.38 10.33 -22.07
N ASP A 108 -8.37 10.14 -21.20
CA ASP A 108 -8.79 11.15 -20.23
C ASP A 108 -7.71 11.43 -19.15
N LEU A 109 -6.72 10.54 -19.05
CA LEU A 109 -5.54 10.73 -18.18
C LEU A 109 -4.41 11.50 -18.87
N ASN A 110 -4.49 11.81 -20.15
CA ASN A 110 -3.40 12.47 -20.88
C ASN A 110 -3.04 13.83 -20.26
N GLY A 111 -1.79 13.90 -19.74
CA GLY A 111 -1.26 15.11 -19.14
C GLY A 111 -1.79 15.43 -17.74
N VAL A 112 -2.65 14.59 -17.15
CA VAL A 112 -3.17 14.79 -15.80
C VAL A 112 -2.06 14.63 -14.76
N LEU A 113 -1.89 15.63 -13.91
CA LEU A 113 -0.97 15.59 -12.75
C LEU A 113 -1.57 14.70 -11.66
N ILE A 114 -1.24 13.41 -11.68
CA ILE A 114 -1.78 12.44 -10.75
C ILE A 114 -0.79 12.05 -9.67
N ARG A 115 -1.21 12.09 -8.42
CA ARG A 115 -0.40 11.52 -7.33
C ARG A 115 -0.39 10.00 -7.40
N VAL A 116 0.82 9.43 -7.32
CA VAL A 116 1.03 8.00 -7.11
C VAL A 116 1.87 7.78 -5.86
N MET A 117 1.82 6.56 -5.29
CA MET A 117 2.68 6.22 -4.16
C MET A 117 4.16 6.17 -4.58
N GLU A 118 5.05 6.14 -3.60
CA GLU A 118 6.50 6.11 -3.79
C GLU A 118 6.99 4.74 -4.31
N SER A 119 6.55 4.41 -5.53
CA SER A 119 6.91 3.20 -6.26
C SER A 119 7.18 3.53 -7.72
N ASP A 120 8.35 3.12 -8.23
CA ASP A 120 8.71 3.29 -9.63
C ASP A 120 7.74 2.57 -10.60
N TYR A 121 7.12 1.50 -10.14
CA TYR A 121 6.16 0.74 -10.95
C TYR A 121 4.87 1.52 -11.16
N TYR A 122 4.36 2.21 -10.13
CA TYR A 122 3.21 3.11 -10.27
C TYR A 122 3.53 4.29 -11.19
N VAL A 123 4.70 4.89 -11.06
CA VAL A 123 5.14 5.95 -11.96
C VAL A 123 5.17 5.47 -13.42
N LYS A 124 5.72 4.28 -13.69
CA LYS A 124 5.77 3.70 -15.03
C LYS A 124 4.37 3.38 -15.56
N ALA A 125 3.49 2.81 -14.73
CA ALA A 125 2.14 2.44 -15.11
C ALA A 125 1.32 3.69 -15.52
N PHE A 126 1.32 4.74 -14.70
CA PHE A 126 0.56 5.94 -14.98
C PHE A 126 1.13 6.76 -16.15
N ARG A 127 2.44 6.75 -16.36
CA ARG A 127 3.04 7.27 -17.60
C ARG A 127 2.56 6.49 -18.84
N ALA A 128 2.44 5.18 -18.74
CA ALA A 128 1.93 4.36 -19.84
C ALA A 128 0.44 4.64 -20.13
N PHE A 129 -0.33 5.09 -19.13
CA PHE A 129 -1.71 5.56 -19.31
C PHE A 129 -1.78 7.00 -19.84
N GLY A 130 -0.65 7.69 -20.05
CA GLY A 130 -0.60 9.06 -20.57
C GLY A 130 -0.59 10.16 -19.50
N ALA A 131 -0.67 9.81 -18.23
CA ALA A 131 -0.64 10.77 -17.13
C ALA A 131 0.77 11.30 -16.81
N GLU A 132 0.81 12.37 -16.01
CA GLU A 132 2.02 12.96 -15.43
C GLU A 132 2.10 12.61 -13.93
N PRO A 133 2.62 11.40 -13.57
CA PRO A 133 2.61 10.94 -12.19
C PRO A 133 3.58 11.73 -11.31
N GLN A 134 3.05 12.15 -10.15
CA GLN A 134 3.79 12.81 -9.07
C GLN A 134 3.92 11.81 -7.90
N SER A 135 5.14 11.28 -7.70
CA SER A 135 5.42 10.35 -6.61
C SER A 135 5.60 11.12 -5.30
N MET A 136 4.75 10.86 -4.30
CA MET A 136 4.83 11.51 -3.00
C MET A 136 4.17 10.67 -1.90
N ALA A 137 4.54 10.95 -0.64
CA ALA A 137 3.95 10.31 0.52
C ALA A 137 2.44 10.61 0.64
N ALA A 138 1.70 9.70 1.30
CA ALA A 138 0.25 9.89 1.48
C ALA A 138 -0.09 11.14 2.32
N SER A 139 0.78 11.51 3.26
CA SER A 139 0.63 12.70 4.11
C SER A 139 0.68 14.02 3.35
N GLU A 140 1.22 14.04 2.13
CA GLU A 140 1.38 15.26 1.31
C GLU A 140 0.19 15.52 0.37
N ILE A 141 -0.69 14.52 0.17
CA ILE A 141 -1.75 14.55 -0.85
C ILE A 141 -2.68 15.76 -0.68
N ILE A 142 -3.23 15.98 0.52
CA ILE A 142 -4.20 17.06 0.76
C ILE A 142 -3.57 18.43 0.46
N THR A 143 -2.32 18.64 0.91
CA THR A 143 -1.60 19.89 0.64
C THR A 143 -1.35 20.08 -0.85
N ALA A 144 -0.96 19.03 -1.56
CA ALA A 144 -0.71 19.07 -2.99
C ALA A 144 -1.99 19.37 -3.80
N LEU A 145 -3.13 18.78 -3.42
CA LEU A 145 -4.45 19.09 -3.99
C LEU A 145 -4.85 20.55 -3.74
N GLN A 146 -4.69 21.04 -2.51
CA GLN A 146 -4.98 22.43 -2.16
C GLN A 146 -4.14 23.45 -2.93
N GLN A 147 -2.89 23.09 -3.23
CA GLN A 147 -1.96 23.94 -4.00
C GLN A 147 -2.11 23.78 -5.51
N GLY A 148 -2.93 22.82 -5.99
CA GLY A 148 -3.08 22.54 -7.41
C GLY A 148 -1.81 21.96 -8.07
N THR A 149 -0.90 21.36 -7.28
CA THR A 149 0.29 20.67 -7.80
C THR A 149 -0.02 19.25 -8.28
N ILE A 150 -1.16 18.73 -7.91
CA ILE A 150 -1.79 17.54 -8.46
C ILE A 150 -3.28 17.81 -8.70
N GLU A 151 -3.86 17.11 -9.69
CA GLU A 151 -5.25 17.22 -10.12
C GLU A 151 -6.01 15.90 -9.90
N ALA A 152 -5.29 14.86 -9.57
CA ALA A 152 -5.84 13.52 -9.41
C ALA A 152 -5.09 12.71 -8.34
N VAL A 153 -5.80 11.75 -7.79
CA VAL A 153 -5.28 10.72 -6.89
C VAL A 153 -5.80 9.36 -7.29
N GLU A 154 -5.06 8.33 -6.95
CA GLU A 154 -5.47 6.95 -7.14
C GLU A 154 -5.39 6.18 -5.81
N ASN A 155 -6.43 5.44 -5.47
CA ASN A 155 -6.47 4.59 -4.29
C ASN A 155 -7.75 3.72 -4.28
N SER A 156 -7.94 2.91 -3.23
CA SER A 156 -9.20 2.22 -2.99
C SER A 156 -10.29 3.18 -2.50
N ASN A 157 -11.55 2.81 -2.69
CA ASN A 157 -12.70 3.64 -2.28
C ASN A 157 -12.71 3.96 -0.78
N ASN A 158 -12.29 3.00 0.05
CA ASN A 158 -12.22 3.21 1.50
C ASN A 158 -11.21 4.30 1.86
N ILE A 159 -10.07 4.34 1.18
CA ILE A 159 -9.06 5.37 1.43
C ILE A 159 -9.56 6.73 0.97
N PHE A 160 -10.21 6.85 -0.20
CA PHE A 160 -10.80 8.12 -0.64
C PHE A 160 -11.76 8.70 0.39
N LEU A 161 -12.60 7.83 0.99
CA LEU A 161 -13.57 8.25 2.00
C LEU A 161 -12.88 8.64 3.31
N ASN A 162 -12.02 7.76 3.84
CA ASN A 162 -11.43 7.94 5.17
C ASN A 162 -10.40 9.08 5.21
N SER A 163 -9.69 9.34 4.09
CA SER A 163 -8.70 10.41 4.00
C SER A 163 -9.26 11.74 3.49
N GLY A 164 -10.58 11.83 3.25
CA GLY A 164 -11.22 13.06 2.80
C GLY A 164 -10.86 13.50 1.37
N HIS A 165 -10.27 12.63 0.55
CA HIS A 165 -9.86 12.98 -0.82
C HIS A 165 -11.06 13.37 -1.70
N TYR A 166 -12.25 12.85 -1.41
CA TYR A 166 -13.50 13.18 -2.12
C TYR A 166 -13.89 14.66 -2.04
N GLU A 167 -13.39 15.39 -1.04
CA GLU A 167 -13.65 16.84 -0.91
C GLU A 167 -12.93 17.65 -2.00
N PHE A 168 -11.82 17.13 -2.50
CA PHE A 168 -10.99 17.77 -3.54
C PHE A 168 -11.17 17.11 -4.91
N CYS A 169 -11.34 15.79 -4.95
CA CYS A 169 -11.49 14.99 -6.15
C CYS A 169 -12.89 14.32 -6.19
N PRO A 170 -13.95 15.07 -6.55
CA PRO A 170 -15.32 14.57 -6.51
C PRO A 170 -15.64 13.57 -7.64
N TYR A 171 -14.80 13.48 -8.68
CA TYR A 171 -15.03 12.62 -9.83
C TYR A 171 -14.28 11.28 -9.68
N LEU A 172 -14.89 10.37 -8.92
CA LEU A 172 -14.36 9.01 -8.74
C LEU A 172 -14.75 8.13 -9.93
N SER A 173 -13.74 7.56 -10.59
CA SER A 173 -13.89 6.61 -11.68
C SER A 173 -13.43 5.22 -11.26
N LYS A 174 -14.29 4.23 -11.45
CA LYS A 174 -14.04 2.84 -11.10
C LYS A 174 -13.13 2.20 -12.14
N THR A 175 -11.84 2.54 -12.11
CA THR A 175 -10.85 2.03 -13.05
C THR A 175 -10.33 0.65 -12.67
N GLU A 176 -10.33 0.30 -11.39
CA GLU A 176 -9.86 -1.00 -10.84
C GLU A 176 -8.50 -1.43 -11.43
N HIS A 177 -7.63 -0.45 -11.65
CA HIS A 177 -6.41 -0.61 -12.42
C HIS A 177 -5.33 -1.45 -11.72
N VAL A 178 -5.34 -1.51 -10.37
CA VAL A 178 -4.40 -2.31 -9.56
C VAL A 178 -5.11 -2.83 -8.31
N GLY A 179 -4.73 -4.02 -7.86
CA GLY A 179 -5.10 -4.52 -6.54
C GLY A 179 -4.29 -3.83 -5.44
N GLY A 180 -4.94 -3.32 -4.40
CA GLY A 180 -4.26 -2.73 -3.25
C GLY A 180 -3.91 -3.77 -2.20
N PHE A 181 -2.63 -3.90 -1.85
CA PHE A 181 -2.17 -4.87 -0.86
C PHE A 181 -1.28 -4.21 0.19
N TYR A 182 -1.38 -4.73 1.43
CA TYR A 182 -0.46 -4.45 2.52
C TYR A 182 0.29 -5.70 2.94
N GLY A 183 1.56 -5.54 3.33
CA GLY A 183 2.23 -6.51 4.17
C GLY A 183 2.01 -6.17 5.64
N ILE A 184 1.56 -7.13 6.44
CA ILE A 184 1.53 -7.02 7.90
C ILE A 184 2.91 -7.46 8.39
N ASN A 185 3.69 -6.51 8.88
CA ASN A 185 5.11 -6.67 9.13
C ASN A 185 5.43 -6.58 10.62
N ILE A 186 6.33 -7.44 11.10
CA ILE A 186 6.88 -7.41 12.45
C ILE A 186 8.41 -7.30 12.38
N ALA A 187 9.00 -6.47 13.24
CA ALA A 187 10.44 -6.41 13.37
C ALA A 187 11.00 -7.77 13.78
N LYS A 188 12.04 -8.25 13.10
CA LYS A 188 12.65 -9.55 13.42
C LYS A 188 13.14 -9.60 14.87
N ALA A 189 13.65 -8.49 15.38
CA ALA A 189 14.08 -8.40 16.77
C ALA A 189 12.94 -8.63 17.78
N THR A 190 11.71 -8.26 17.43
CA THR A 190 10.51 -8.55 18.24
C THR A 190 10.03 -9.97 18.01
N TRP A 191 10.01 -10.43 16.76
CA TRP A 191 9.63 -11.80 16.40
C TRP A 191 10.47 -12.86 17.12
N ASP A 192 11.80 -12.67 17.17
CA ASP A 192 12.74 -13.61 17.77
C ASP A 192 12.60 -13.69 19.31
N LYS A 193 11.94 -12.72 19.96
CA LYS A 193 11.60 -12.75 21.40
C LYS A 193 10.32 -13.52 21.71
N MET A 194 9.49 -13.76 20.68
CA MET A 194 8.23 -14.49 20.85
C MET A 194 8.49 -15.98 21.02
N THR A 195 7.67 -16.62 21.88
CA THR A 195 7.67 -18.08 21.94
C THR A 195 7.08 -18.69 20.65
N PRO A 196 7.38 -19.96 20.32
CA PRO A 196 6.77 -20.61 19.16
C PRO A 196 5.24 -20.54 19.12
N ASP A 197 4.58 -20.67 20.28
CA ASP A 197 3.12 -20.56 20.38
C ASP A 197 2.62 -19.15 20.05
N MET A 198 3.35 -18.11 20.52
CA MET A 198 3.04 -16.71 20.20
C MET A 198 3.24 -16.42 18.71
N GLN A 199 4.30 -16.95 18.11
CA GLN A 199 4.57 -16.82 16.69
C GLN A 199 3.47 -17.49 15.84
N ALA A 200 3.05 -18.71 16.24
CA ALA A 200 1.96 -19.41 15.56
C ALA A 200 0.64 -18.64 15.67
N LEU A 201 0.31 -18.12 16.85
CA LEU A 201 -0.87 -17.29 17.06
C LEU A 201 -0.83 -16.01 16.22
N ALA A 202 0.31 -15.32 16.18
CA ALA A 202 0.47 -14.09 15.38
C ALA A 202 0.21 -14.34 13.90
N LYS A 203 0.72 -15.46 13.34
CA LYS A 203 0.46 -15.86 11.96
C LYS A 203 -0.99 -16.27 11.70
N GLN A 204 -1.66 -16.84 12.72
CA GLN A 204 -3.05 -17.27 12.59
C GLN A 204 -4.03 -16.10 12.55
N VAL A 205 -3.70 -14.99 13.24
CA VAL A 205 -4.60 -13.83 13.36
C VAL A 205 -4.28 -12.72 12.36
N ALA A 206 -3.12 -12.78 11.68
CA ALA A 206 -2.76 -11.88 10.60
C ALA A 206 -3.47 -12.26 9.30
#